data_5fbd96f8108a0f2a423f94791c7a2456
#
_entry.id   5fbd96f8108a0f2a423f94791c7a2456
#
_cell.length_a   1.000
_cell.length_b   1.000
_cell.length_c   1.000
_cell.angle_alpha   90.00
_cell.angle_beta   90.00
_cell.angle_gamma   90.00
#
_symmetry.space_group_name_H-M   'P 1'
#
loop_
_entity.id
_entity.type
_entity.pdbx_description
1 polymer ?
#
loop_
_entity_poly.entity_id
_entity_poly.type
_entity_poly.pdbx_seq_one_letter_code
_entity_poly.pdbx_strand_id
1 'polypeptide(L)'
;TLASVAVQLDVSDAKQAGGVGLVMAIGFAVWVLVTVLGWFLQPKVEVRAAEQPIDPLPLTESERAVWFGEVRPSKAFLAIIGVTIVIMLGAVALIVFVPADPGEETVKNVAAIAVGVLTLVIVALFAATAWFRVRIDSRGLEARSTIGWPVFRLPAADVQRVETAQINPLGEFGGWGLRWAPGRFGIVMRSGEGLVATRQDGRIFAVTVDGAEEAAAVLAAVAKGAER
;
A
#
# COMPACT_ATOMS: atom_id res chain seq x y z
N THR A 1 18.53 7.02 19.98
CA THR A 1 19.63 7.49 19.11
C THR A 1 20.84 7.88 19.98
N LEU A 2 22.06 7.85 19.43
CA LEU A 2 23.30 8.24 20.16
C LEU A 2 23.16 9.61 20.82
N ALA A 3 22.45 10.54 20.21
CA ALA A 3 22.22 11.88 20.76
C ALA A 3 21.34 11.88 22.02
N SER A 4 20.37 10.97 22.15
CA SER A 4 19.57 10.86 23.38
C SER A 4 20.32 10.24 24.53
N VAL A 5 21.34 9.43 24.25
CA VAL A 5 22.25 8.87 25.24
C VAL A 5 23.27 9.92 25.68
N ALA A 6 23.78 10.76 24.75
CA ALA A 6 24.74 11.80 25.05
C ALA A 6 24.21 12.88 26.02
N VAL A 7 22.92 13.19 25.98
CA VAL A 7 22.25 14.15 26.91
C VAL A 7 22.14 13.56 28.33
N GLN A 8 22.29 12.25 28.49
CA GLN A 8 22.18 11.54 29.77
C GLN A 8 23.54 11.08 30.34
N LEU A 9 24.62 11.29 29.59
CA LEU A 9 25.98 11.04 30.10
C LEU A 9 26.33 12.10 31.17
N ASP A 10 26.74 11.67 32.34
CA ASP A 10 27.09 12.47 33.52
C ASP A 10 25.92 12.97 34.42
N VAL A 11 24.69 12.50 34.21
CA VAL A 11 23.60 12.78 35.14
C VAL A 11 23.53 11.68 36.20
N SER A 12 23.90 12.01 37.42
CA SER A 12 23.90 11.08 38.57
C SER A 12 22.53 10.79 39.14
N ASP A 13 21.51 11.57 38.77
CA ASP A 13 20.12 11.40 39.20
C ASP A 13 19.20 11.46 37.97
N ALA A 14 18.48 10.35 37.69
CA ALA A 14 17.55 10.22 36.57
C ALA A 14 16.45 11.29 36.55
N LYS A 15 16.12 11.91 37.70
CA LYS A 15 15.14 13.00 37.83
C LYS A 15 15.67 14.33 37.30
N GLN A 16 16.99 14.47 37.11
CA GLN A 16 17.63 15.67 36.57
C GLN A 16 17.98 15.51 35.07
N ALA A 17 17.66 14.38 34.48
CA ALA A 17 17.83 14.17 33.05
C ALA A 17 17.01 15.19 32.27
N GLY A 18 17.70 16.04 31.50
CA GLY A 18 17.05 17.04 30.65
C GLY A 18 16.06 16.42 29.69
N GLY A 19 14.98 17.13 29.38
CA GLY A 19 13.89 16.63 28.54
C GLY A 19 14.37 16.11 27.20
N VAL A 20 14.37 14.80 27.02
CA VAL A 20 14.74 14.11 25.78
C VAL A 20 13.73 14.40 24.65
N GLY A 21 12.59 14.99 24.99
CA GLY A 21 11.47 15.24 24.07
C GLY A 21 11.84 16.06 22.85
N LEU A 22 12.64 17.13 23.01
CA LEU A 22 13.08 17.96 21.88
C LEU A 22 14.00 17.19 20.92
N VAL A 23 14.96 16.43 21.46
CA VAL A 23 15.90 15.63 20.66
C VAL A 23 15.16 14.53 19.89
N MET A 24 14.17 13.88 20.54
CA MET A 24 13.32 12.90 19.88
C MET A 24 12.42 13.52 18.82
N ALA A 25 11.84 14.70 19.09
CA ALA A 25 11.01 15.43 18.11
C ALA A 25 11.84 15.83 16.88
N ILE A 26 13.05 16.36 17.07
CA ILE A 26 13.96 16.67 15.96
C ILE A 26 14.34 15.40 15.19
N GLY A 27 14.70 14.31 15.89
CA GLY A 27 15.02 13.03 15.27
C GLY A 27 13.86 12.47 14.43
N PHE A 28 12.63 12.57 14.93
CA PHE A 28 11.43 12.19 14.20
C PHE A 28 11.18 13.09 12.99
N ALA A 29 11.32 14.40 13.14
CA ALA A 29 11.16 15.35 12.03
C ALA A 29 12.19 15.09 10.91
N VAL A 30 13.45 14.83 11.26
CA VAL A 30 14.50 14.46 10.29
C VAL A 30 14.16 13.13 9.62
N TRP A 31 13.69 12.13 10.36
CA TRP A 31 13.27 10.85 9.79
C TRP A 31 12.10 11.01 8.80
N VAL A 32 11.08 11.79 9.15
CA VAL A 32 9.97 12.12 8.25
C VAL A 32 10.47 12.84 7.00
N LEU A 33 11.34 13.85 7.17
CA LEU A 33 11.91 14.60 6.05
C LEU A 33 12.68 13.69 5.08
N VAL A 34 13.55 12.83 5.61
CA VAL A 34 14.32 11.86 4.80
C VAL A 34 13.41 10.89 4.09
N THR A 35 12.33 10.42 4.76
CA THR A 35 11.34 9.52 4.15
C THR A 35 10.60 10.20 2.99
N VAL A 36 10.15 11.44 3.21
CA VAL A 36 9.48 12.24 2.17
C VAL A 36 10.42 12.54 1.00
N LEU A 37 11.65 12.97 1.27
CA LEU A 37 12.64 13.18 0.22
C LEU A 37 12.98 11.89 -0.54
N GLY A 38 13.13 10.77 0.17
CA GLY A 38 13.36 9.46 -0.44
C GLY A 38 12.20 9.05 -1.35
N TRP A 39 10.96 9.38 -0.98
CA TRP A 39 9.79 9.11 -1.82
C TRP A 39 9.81 9.93 -3.13
N PHE A 40 10.20 11.20 -3.07
CA PHE A 40 10.35 12.05 -4.27
C PHE A 40 11.55 11.69 -5.14
N LEU A 41 12.62 11.17 -4.54
CA LEU A 41 13.85 10.78 -5.23
C LEU A 41 13.81 9.34 -5.76
N GLN A 42 12.71 8.62 -5.60
CA GLN A 42 12.57 7.27 -6.13
C GLN A 42 12.82 7.27 -7.65
N PRO A 43 13.74 6.43 -8.15
CA PRO A 43 13.97 6.30 -9.58
C PRO A 43 12.67 5.84 -10.26
N LYS A 44 12.39 6.41 -11.44
CA LYS A 44 11.31 5.93 -12.30
C LYS A 44 11.73 4.56 -12.84
N VAL A 45 11.34 3.50 -12.13
CA VAL A 45 11.54 2.14 -12.62
C VAL A 45 10.45 1.87 -13.64
N GLU A 46 10.84 1.52 -14.86
CA GLU A 46 9.88 1.10 -15.88
C GLU A 46 9.31 -0.25 -15.48
N VAL A 47 7.99 -0.35 -15.48
CA VAL A 47 7.31 -1.65 -15.35
C VAL A 47 7.66 -2.41 -16.62
N ARG A 48 8.29 -3.57 -16.46
CA ARG A 48 8.68 -4.41 -17.61
C ARG A 48 7.39 -5.00 -18.20
N ALA A 49 6.88 -4.31 -19.22
CA ALA A 49 5.73 -4.79 -19.97
C ALA A 49 6.05 -6.15 -20.61
N ALA A 50 5.02 -6.97 -20.81
CA ALA A 50 5.18 -8.17 -21.59
C ALA A 50 5.64 -7.82 -23.02
N GLU A 51 6.55 -8.61 -23.58
CA GLU A 51 7.09 -8.38 -24.91
C GLU A 51 6.06 -8.59 -26.04
N GLN A 52 4.85 -9.06 -25.70
CA GLN A 52 3.80 -9.34 -26.68
C GLN A 52 2.58 -8.44 -26.46
N PRO A 53 2.13 -7.73 -27.52
CA PRO A 53 0.87 -7.02 -27.48
C PRO A 53 -0.28 -8.03 -27.24
N ILE A 54 -1.21 -7.67 -26.40
CA ILE A 54 -2.40 -8.48 -26.13
C ILE A 54 -3.37 -8.30 -27.28
N ASP A 55 -3.77 -9.41 -27.90
CA ASP A 55 -4.85 -9.40 -28.86
C ASP A 55 -6.19 -9.15 -28.13
N PRO A 56 -6.90 -8.05 -28.43
CA PRO A 56 -8.20 -7.80 -27.83
C PRO A 56 -9.15 -8.92 -28.22
N LEU A 57 -9.99 -9.35 -27.26
CA LEU A 57 -11.06 -10.31 -27.55
C LEU A 57 -11.91 -9.82 -28.74
N PRO A 58 -12.16 -10.65 -29.75
CA PRO A 58 -13.02 -10.31 -30.88
C PRO A 58 -14.48 -10.23 -30.39
N LEU A 59 -14.90 -9.05 -29.92
CA LEU A 59 -16.30 -8.79 -29.54
C LEU A 59 -17.07 -8.26 -30.72
N THR A 60 -18.26 -8.82 -30.98
CA THR A 60 -19.26 -8.24 -31.88
C THR A 60 -19.98 -7.06 -31.20
N GLU A 61 -20.59 -6.15 -31.97
CA GLU A 61 -21.21 -4.92 -31.42
C GLU A 61 -22.28 -5.17 -30.36
N SER A 62 -22.88 -6.39 -30.35
CA SER A 62 -23.90 -6.81 -29.39
C SER A 62 -23.36 -7.56 -28.16
N GLU A 63 -22.07 -7.96 -28.17
CA GLU A 63 -21.50 -8.75 -27.11
C GLU A 63 -20.88 -7.85 -26.01
N ARG A 64 -21.19 -8.18 -24.76
CA ARG A 64 -20.61 -7.53 -23.59
C ARG A 64 -19.75 -8.53 -22.84
N ALA A 65 -18.44 -8.32 -22.88
CA ALA A 65 -17.55 -9.08 -22.03
C ALA A 65 -17.51 -8.46 -20.62
N VAL A 66 -17.53 -9.32 -19.62
CA VAL A 66 -17.35 -8.95 -18.22
C VAL A 66 -16.32 -9.92 -17.62
N TRP A 67 -15.35 -9.38 -16.95
CA TRP A 67 -14.35 -10.17 -16.26
C TRP A 67 -14.36 -9.84 -14.76
N PHE A 68 -14.13 -10.87 -13.92
CA PHE A 68 -14.04 -10.73 -12.48
C PHE A 68 -12.76 -11.40 -11.98
N GLY A 69 -12.07 -10.73 -11.09
CA GLY A 69 -10.90 -11.26 -10.42
C GLY A 69 -10.75 -10.74 -9.00
N GLU A 70 -9.81 -11.31 -8.29
CA GLU A 70 -9.50 -10.91 -6.93
C GLU A 70 -8.01 -10.59 -6.80
N VAL A 71 -7.73 -9.50 -6.09
CA VAL A 71 -6.38 -9.17 -5.64
C VAL A 71 -6.22 -9.68 -4.22
N ARG A 72 -5.24 -10.55 -4.02
CA ARG A 72 -4.95 -11.17 -2.73
C ARG A 72 -3.53 -10.83 -2.28
N PRO A 73 -3.33 -10.54 -0.98
CA PRO A 73 -2.00 -10.29 -0.44
C PRO A 73 -1.13 -11.56 -0.46
N SER A 74 0.18 -11.36 -0.64
CA SER A 74 1.14 -12.45 -0.53
C SER A 74 1.21 -13.01 0.91
N LYS A 75 1.57 -14.29 1.05
CA LYS A 75 1.77 -14.91 2.37
C LYS A 75 2.84 -14.16 3.19
N ALA A 76 3.90 -13.69 2.53
CA ALA A 76 4.95 -12.90 3.19
C ALA A 76 4.41 -11.59 3.73
N PHE A 77 3.58 -10.87 2.96
CA PHE A 77 2.96 -9.63 3.39
C PHE A 77 2.02 -9.87 4.58
N LEU A 78 1.19 -10.91 4.54
CA LEU A 78 0.34 -11.31 5.65
C LEU A 78 1.15 -11.65 6.91
N ALA A 79 2.26 -12.38 6.77
CA ALA A 79 3.13 -12.72 7.89
C ALA A 79 3.75 -11.48 8.53
N ILE A 80 4.26 -10.53 7.74
CA ILE A 80 4.83 -9.28 8.25
C ILE A 80 3.80 -8.49 9.04
N ILE A 81 2.61 -8.30 8.49
CA ILE A 81 1.53 -7.58 9.19
C ILE A 81 1.10 -8.32 10.46
N GLY A 82 0.95 -9.66 10.39
CA GLY A 82 0.60 -10.47 11.55
C GLY A 82 1.64 -10.35 12.67
N VAL A 83 2.92 -10.46 12.36
CA VAL A 83 4.01 -10.27 13.33
C VAL A 83 3.98 -8.87 13.92
N THR A 84 3.78 -7.84 13.09
CA THR A 84 3.68 -6.44 13.56
C THR A 84 2.53 -6.27 14.56
N ILE A 85 1.35 -6.83 14.26
CA ILE A 85 0.19 -6.78 15.16
C ILE A 85 0.49 -7.50 16.48
N VAL A 86 1.11 -8.69 16.43
CA VAL A 86 1.49 -9.45 17.66
C VAL A 86 2.48 -8.65 18.51
N ILE A 87 3.48 -8.02 17.90
CA ILE A 87 4.45 -7.17 18.62
C ILE A 87 3.74 -5.99 19.28
N MET A 88 2.82 -5.32 18.57
CA MET A 88 2.07 -4.18 19.11
C MET A 88 1.14 -4.58 20.26
N LEU A 89 0.44 -5.71 20.12
CA LEU A 89 -0.39 -6.24 21.20
C LEU A 89 0.45 -6.64 22.41
N GLY A 90 1.63 -7.25 22.18
CA GLY A 90 2.60 -7.54 23.23
C GLY A 90 3.10 -6.29 23.95
N ALA A 91 3.34 -5.20 23.19
CA ALA A 91 3.72 -3.91 23.78
C ALA A 91 2.60 -3.31 24.63
N VAL A 92 1.34 -3.36 24.17
CA VAL A 92 0.18 -2.92 24.96
C VAL A 92 0.08 -3.76 26.24
N ALA A 93 0.18 -5.09 26.15
CA ALA A 93 0.13 -5.98 27.31
C ALA A 93 1.26 -5.65 28.30
N LEU A 94 2.48 -5.47 27.81
CA LEU A 94 3.62 -5.10 28.63
C LEU A 94 3.37 -3.78 29.39
N ILE A 95 2.90 -2.75 28.68
CA ILE A 95 2.59 -1.45 29.30
C ILE A 95 1.49 -1.60 30.35
N VAL A 96 0.46 -2.41 30.11
CA VAL A 96 -0.67 -2.57 31.03
C VAL A 96 -0.27 -3.35 32.28
N PHE A 97 0.45 -4.47 32.14
CA PHE A 97 0.74 -5.39 33.22
C PHE A 97 2.00 -5.05 34.04
N VAL A 98 2.95 -4.27 33.49
CA VAL A 98 4.09 -3.81 34.27
C VAL A 98 3.65 -2.71 35.24
N PRO A 99 3.95 -2.82 36.55
CA PRO A 99 3.61 -1.76 37.51
C PRO A 99 4.24 -0.42 37.11
N ALA A 100 3.48 0.65 37.31
CA ALA A 100 4.01 2.00 37.17
C ALA A 100 4.60 2.49 38.48
N ASP A 101 5.62 3.33 38.44
CA ASP A 101 6.09 4.05 39.60
C ASP A 101 5.01 5.05 40.11
N PRO A 102 5.02 5.40 41.41
CA PRO A 102 4.08 6.36 41.95
C PRO A 102 4.14 7.69 41.20
N GLY A 103 3.01 8.10 40.63
CA GLY A 103 2.87 9.33 39.85
C GLY A 103 2.98 9.15 38.33
N GLU A 104 3.39 7.98 37.81
CA GLU A 104 3.52 7.70 36.38
C GLU A 104 2.30 6.99 35.76
N GLU A 105 1.31 6.65 36.56
CA GLU A 105 0.12 5.90 36.10
C GLU A 105 -0.62 6.58 34.93
N THR A 106 -0.71 7.92 34.95
CA THR A 106 -1.35 8.66 33.86
C THR A 106 -0.59 8.51 32.56
N VAL A 107 0.74 8.64 32.59
CA VAL A 107 1.60 8.51 31.39
C VAL A 107 1.51 7.09 30.83
N LYS A 108 1.55 6.08 31.70
CA LYS A 108 1.37 4.68 31.35
C LYS A 108 0.04 4.43 30.65
N ASN A 109 -1.07 4.92 31.23
CA ASN A 109 -2.40 4.73 30.65
C ASN A 109 -2.53 5.43 29.28
N VAL A 110 -2.02 6.65 29.15
CA VAL A 110 -2.00 7.37 27.88
C VAL A 110 -1.18 6.62 26.83
N ALA A 111 -0.01 6.08 27.20
CA ALA A 111 0.82 5.29 26.30
C ALA A 111 0.10 3.99 25.85
N ALA A 112 -0.53 3.26 26.77
CA ALA A 112 -1.29 2.05 26.45
C ALA A 112 -2.45 2.35 25.49
N ILE A 113 -3.21 3.42 25.75
CA ILE A 113 -4.30 3.86 24.87
C ILE A 113 -3.76 4.26 23.50
N ALA A 114 -2.68 5.03 23.43
CA ALA A 114 -2.10 5.47 22.16
C ALA A 114 -1.64 4.29 21.29
N VAL A 115 -0.90 3.33 21.87
CA VAL A 115 -0.45 2.13 21.14
C VAL A 115 -1.65 1.25 20.77
N GLY A 116 -2.65 1.11 21.63
CA GLY A 116 -3.89 0.37 21.36
C GLY A 116 -4.67 0.97 20.19
N VAL A 117 -4.87 2.28 20.19
CA VAL A 117 -5.53 3.01 19.09
C VAL A 117 -4.74 2.87 17.79
N LEU A 118 -3.42 3.04 17.84
CA LEU A 118 -2.56 2.86 16.66
C LEU A 118 -2.68 1.43 16.10
N THR A 119 -2.71 0.42 16.96
CA THR A 119 -2.91 -0.98 16.56
C THR A 119 -4.24 -1.15 15.83
N LEU A 120 -5.33 -0.62 16.40
CA LEU A 120 -6.66 -0.68 15.79
C LEU A 120 -6.68 0.02 14.42
N VAL A 121 -6.05 1.18 14.30
CA VAL A 121 -5.95 1.91 13.02
C VAL A 121 -5.19 1.08 11.99
N ILE A 122 -4.07 0.46 12.36
CA ILE A 122 -3.30 -0.41 11.44
C ILE A 122 -4.15 -1.60 10.98
N VAL A 123 -4.84 -2.27 11.89
CA VAL A 123 -5.72 -3.39 11.57
C VAL A 123 -6.85 -2.95 10.64
N ALA A 124 -7.50 -1.83 10.92
CA ALA A 124 -8.58 -1.29 10.10
C ALA A 124 -8.10 -0.91 8.69
N LEU A 125 -6.97 -0.22 8.58
CA LEU A 125 -6.36 0.14 7.29
C LEU A 125 -5.96 -1.11 6.50
N PHE A 126 -5.37 -2.11 7.17
CA PHE A 126 -5.02 -3.37 6.52
C PHE A 126 -6.27 -4.08 6.02
N ALA A 127 -7.31 -4.24 6.85
CA ALA A 127 -8.56 -4.84 6.43
C ALA A 127 -9.21 -4.11 5.24
N ALA A 128 -9.11 -2.77 5.22
CA ALA A 128 -9.64 -1.95 4.15
C ALA A 128 -8.86 -2.06 2.83
N THR A 129 -7.57 -2.36 2.90
CA THR A 129 -6.68 -2.20 1.73
C THR A 129 -5.96 -3.47 1.28
N ALA A 130 -6.17 -4.62 1.94
CA ALA A 130 -5.45 -5.85 1.62
C ALA A 130 -6.11 -6.69 0.52
N TRP A 131 -7.44 -6.67 0.42
CA TRP A 131 -8.20 -7.49 -0.53
C TRP A 131 -9.08 -6.63 -1.42
N PHE A 132 -8.98 -6.84 -2.73
CA PHE A 132 -9.81 -6.15 -3.71
C PHE A 132 -10.51 -7.14 -4.62
N ARG A 133 -11.74 -6.82 -5.01
CA ARG A 133 -12.43 -7.42 -6.14
C ARG A 133 -12.25 -6.50 -7.33
N VAL A 134 -11.79 -7.08 -8.43
CA VAL A 134 -11.61 -6.38 -9.70
C VAL A 134 -12.72 -6.81 -10.63
N ARG A 135 -13.38 -5.84 -11.22
CA ARG A 135 -14.38 -6.04 -12.25
C ARG A 135 -14.01 -5.21 -13.47
N ILE A 136 -14.09 -5.81 -14.63
CA ILE A 136 -13.94 -5.12 -15.92
C ILE A 136 -15.25 -5.30 -16.67
N ASP A 137 -15.86 -4.20 -17.07
CA ASP A 137 -17.10 -4.18 -17.88
C ASP A 137 -17.06 -3.03 -18.90
N SER A 138 -18.17 -2.76 -19.57
CA SER A 138 -18.29 -1.68 -20.58
C SER A 138 -17.92 -0.28 -20.08
N ARG A 139 -17.81 -0.07 -18.76
CA ARG A 139 -17.40 1.20 -18.15
C ARG A 139 -15.90 1.29 -17.96
N GLY A 140 -15.17 0.17 -18.03
CA GLY A 140 -13.75 0.05 -17.74
C GLY A 140 -13.47 -0.88 -16.57
N LEU A 141 -12.38 -0.62 -15.85
CA LEU A 141 -11.95 -1.40 -14.70
C LEU A 141 -12.36 -0.72 -13.38
N GLU A 142 -13.00 -1.47 -12.50
CA GLU A 142 -13.25 -1.10 -11.11
C GLU A 142 -12.56 -2.08 -10.17
N ALA A 143 -11.68 -1.58 -9.30
CA ALA A 143 -11.10 -2.33 -8.19
C ALA A 143 -11.71 -1.81 -6.88
N ARG A 144 -12.49 -2.66 -6.21
CA ARG A 144 -13.20 -2.33 -4.98
C ARG A 144 -12.69 -3.19 -3.83
N SER A 145 -12.35 -2.57 -2.71
CA SER A 145 -12.05 -3.31 -1.49
C SER A 145 -13.21 -4.23 -1.09
N THR A 146 -12.89 -5.37 -0.51
CA THR A 146 -13.90 -6.34 -0.03
C THR A 146 -14.83 -5.77 1.02
N ILE A 147 -14.38 -4.77 1.80
CA ILE A 147 -15.22 -4.05 2.77
C ILE A 147 -16.00 -2.88 2.16
N GLY A 148 -15.89 -2.68 0.82
CA GLY A 148 -16.66 -1.67 0.07
C GLY A 148 -15.91 -0.36 -0.20
N TRP A 149 -14.88 -0.01 0.57
CA TRP A 149 -14.04 1.18 0.41
C TRP A 149 -12.59 0.85 0.79
N PRO A 150 -11.58 1.35 0.05
CA PRO A 150 -11.65 2.26 -1.09
C PRO A 150 -12.09 1.60 -2.41
N VAL A 151 -12.46 2.43 -3.39
CA VAL A 151 -12.81 2.03 -4.74
C VAL A 151 -11.96 2.81 -5.73
N PHE A 152 -11.27 2.12 -6.62
CA PHE A 152 -10.46 2.69 -7.69
C PHE A 152 -11.10 2.37 -9.04
N ARG A 153 -11.21 3.38 -9.91
CA ARG A 153 -11.83 3.24 -11.23
C ARG A 153 -10.87 3.72 -12.31
N LEU A 154 -10.84 2.96 -13.38
CA LEU A 154 -10.17 3.32 -14.63
C LEU A 154 -11.24 3.25 -15.74
N PRO A 155 -11.82 4.39 -16.14
CA PRO A 155 -12.78 4.43 -17.23
C PRO A 155 -12.20 3.88 -18.54
N ALA A 156 -13.01 3.17 -19.33
CA ALA A 156 -12.58 2.61 -20.61
C ALA A 156 -12.04 3.68 -21.57
N ALA A 157 -12.68 4.84 -21.60
CA ALA A 157 -12.27 5.98 -22.43
C ALA A 157 -10.91 6.59 -22.03
N ASP A 158 -10.46 6.36 -20.78
CA ASP A 158 -9.17 6.83 -20.30
C ASP A 158 -8.02 5.86 -20.63
N VAL A 159 -8.32 4.67 -21.14
CA VAL A 159 -7.33 3.64 -21.43
C VAL A 159 -6.75 3.85 -22.82
N GLN A 160 -5.45 4.08 -22.91
CA GLN A 160 -4.72 4.19 -24.16
C GLN A 160 -4.14 2.82 -24.60
N ARG A 161 -3.59 2.07 -23.62
CA ARG A 161 -2.91 0.80 -23.87
C ARG A 161 -3.07 -0.14 -22.71
N VAL A 162 -3.19 -1.43 -22.98
CA VAL A 162 -3.27 -2.48 -21.96
C VAL A 162 -2.23 -3.54 -22.25
N GLU A 163 -1.52 -3.96 -21.21
CA GLU A 163 -0.46 -4.96 -21.27
C GLU A 163 -0.53 -5.86 -20.04
N THR A 164 0.10 -7.02 -20.12
CA THR A 164 0.42 -7.82 -18.94
C THR A 164 1.89 -7.67 -18.59
N ALA A 165 2.23 -7.77 -17.32
CA ALA A 165 3.61 -7.73 -16.87
C ALA A 165 3.81 -8.63 -15.66
N GLN A 166 5.05 -9.09 -15.48
CA GLN A 166 5.49 -9.68 -14.23
C GLN A 166 5.88 -8.54 -13.28
N ILE A 167 5.03 -8.26 -12.32
CA ILE A 167 5.19 -7.14 -11.40
C ILE A 167 6.02 -7.57 -10.19
N ASN A 168 7.07 -6.79 -9.91
CA ASN A 168 7.84 -6.89 -8.67
C ASN A 168 7.49 -5.71 -7.76
N PRO A 169 6.70 -5.92 -6.69
CA PRO A 169 6.27 -4.84 -5.81
C PRO A 169 7.41 -4.04 -5.20
N LEU A 170 8.46 -4.72 -4.72
CA LEU A 170 9.59 -4.07 -4.06
C LEU A 170 10.46 -3.29 -5.04
N GLY A 171 10.73 -3.87 -6.22
CA GLY A 171 11.59 -3.23 -7.22
C GLY A 171 10.91 -2.10 -7.97
N GLU A 172 9.60 -2.22 -8.25
CA GLU A 172 8.91 -1.31 -9.17
C GLU A 172 7.99 -0.31 -8.48
N PHE A 173 7.42 -0.68 -7.31
CA PHE A 173 6.44 0.10 -6.58
C PHE A 173 6.88 0.47 -5.16
N GLY A 174 8.08 0.07 -4.73
CA GLY A 174 8.59 0.34 -3.38
C GLY A 174 7.89 -0.45 -2.28
N GLY A 175 7.21 -1.55 -2.62
CA GLY A 175 6.57 -2.47 -1.67
C GLY A 175 5.16 -2.91 -2.06
N TRP A 176 4.59 -3.76 -1.21
CA TRP A 176 3.21 -4.23 -1.36
C TRP A 176 2.18 -3.19 -0.95
N GLY A 177 0.96 -3.34 -1.44
CA GLY A 177 -0.19 -2.52 -1.05
C GLY A 177 -0.67 -1.59 -2.15
N LEU A 178 -1.38 -0.54 -1.73
CA LEU A 178 -1.73 0.59 -2.59
C LEU A 178 -0.52 1.48 -2.74
N ARG A 179 -0.04 1.68 -3.95
CA ARG A 179 1.20 2.41 -4.23
C ARG A 179 0.98 3.55 -5.19
N TRP A 180 1.36 4.73 -4.72
CA TRP A 180 1.43 5.94 -5.54
C TRP A 180 2.88 6.28 -5.76
N ALA A 181 3.28 6.37 -7.02
CA ALA A 181 4.59 6.85 -7.42
C ALA A 181 4.42 7.89 -8.54
N PRO A 182 5.42 8.72 -8.84
CA PRO A 182 5.31 9.70 -9.92
C PRO A 182 4.91 9.03 -11.24
N GLY A 183 3.75 9.45 -11.80
CA GLY A 183 3.22 8.92 -13.05
C GLY A 183 2.59 7.53 -12.98
N ARG A 184 2.44 6.91 -11.81
CA ARG A 184 1.83 5.57 -11.69
C ARG A 184 1.11 5.36 -10.38
N PHE A 185 0.08 4.53 -10.45
CA PHE A 185 -0.65 4.00 -9.31
C PHE A 185 -0.76 2.47 -9.44
N GLY A 186 -0.58 1.75 -8.35
CA GLY A 186 -0.68 0.29 -8.34
C GLY A 186 -1.43 -0.26 -7.15
N ILE A 187 -2.22 -1.30 -7.39
CA ILE A 187 -2.79 -2.21 -6.38
C ILE A 187 -1.94 -3.48 -6.43
N VAL A 188 -0.81 -3.47 -5.71
CA VAL A 188 0.27 -4.45 -5.87
C VAL A 188 0.43 -5.26 -4.60
N MET A 189 -0.37 -6.31 -4.45
CA MET A 189 -0.46 -7.09 -3.22
C MET A 189 0.47 -8.31 -3.18
N ARG A 190 1.02 -8.69 -4.33
CA ARG A 190 1.95 -9.82 -4.49
C ARG A 190 2.87 -9.62 -5.69
N SER A 191 3.96 -10.37 -5.73
CA SER A 191 4.75 -10.53 -6.97
C SER A 191 4.06 -11.50 -7.92
N GLY A 192 4.25 -11.31 -9.21
CA GLY A 192 3.71 -12.17 -10.26
C GLY A 192 2.95 -11.40 -11.33
N GLU A 193 2.09 -12.09 -12.02
CA GLU A 193 1.30 -11.51 -13.10
C GLU A 193 0.44 -10.34 -12.65
N GLY A 194 0.37 -9.34 -13.50
CA GLY A 194 -0.49 -8.20 -13.32
C GLY A 194 -0.91 -7.55 -14.63
N LEU A 195 -2.06 -6.91 -14.58
CA LEU A 195 -2.55 -6.05 -15.63
C LEU A 195 -1.95 -4.66 -15.47
N VAL A 196 -1.43 -4.11 -16.55
CA VAL A 196 -0.87 -2.77 -16.64
C VAL A 196 -1.63 -1.99 -17.72
N ALA A 197 -2.25 -0.90 -17.33
CA ALA A 197 -2.95 -0.03 -18.24
C ALA A 197 -2.29 1.36 -18.27
N THR A 198 -1.93 1.82 -19.47
CA THR A 198 -1.49 3.19 -19.70
C THR A 198 -2.70 4.04 -20.01
N ARG A 199 -2.86 5.15 -19.29
CA ARG A 199 -3.94 6.10 -19.48
C ARG A 199 -3.60 7.09 -20.59
N GLN A 200 -4.63 7.78 -21.11
CA GLN A 200 -4.47 8.84 -22.13
C GLN A 200 -3.51 9.97 -21.69
N ASP A 201 -3.40 10.22 -20.38
CA ASP A 201 -2.49 11.19 -19.80
C ASP A 201 -1.06 10.65 -19.57
N GLY A 202 -0.77 9.44 -20.04
CA GLY A 202 0.52 8.75 -19.90
C GLY A 202 0.76 8.13 -18.53
N ARG A 203 -0.17 8.26 -17.55
CA ARG A 203 -0.05 7.62 -16.24
C ARG A 203 -0.36 6.13 -16.33
N ILE A 204 0.32 5.37 -15.50
CA ILE A 204 0.19 3.91 -15.43
C ILE A 204 -0.75 3.53 -14.27
N PHE A 205 -1.69 2.63 -14.55
CA PHE A 205 -2.48 1.92 -13.56
C PHE A 205 -2.11 0.44 -13.60
N ALA A 206 -1.66 -0.12 -12.47
CA ALA A 206 -1.24 -1.51 -12.39
C ALA A 206 -2.03 -2.27 -11.31
N VAL A 207 -2.36 -3.53 -11.57
CA VAL A 207 -3.01 -4.39 -10.59
C VAL A 207 -2.48 -5.81 -10.69
N THR A 208 -2.01 -6.38 -9.57
CA THR A 208 -1.59 -7.79 -9.51
C THR A 208 -2.81 -8.68 -9.33
N VAL A 209 -3.11 -9.52 -10.31
CA VAL A 209 -4.31 -10.35 -10.33
C VAL A 209 -4.00 -11.66 -11.04
N ASP A 210 -4.68 -12.75 -10.65
CA ASP A 210 -4.63 -14.01 -11.38
C ASP A 210 -5.47 -13.90 -12.66
N GLY A 211 -4.99 -14.47 -13.78
CA GLY A 211 -5.65 -14.31 -15.07
C GLY A 211 -5.50 -12.91 -15.67
N ALA A 212 -4.33 -12.30 -15.45
CA ALA A 212 -4.03 -10.95 -15.95
C ALA A 212 -4.13 -10.85 -17.48
N GLU A 213 -3.84 -11.93 -18.21
CA GLU A 213 -3.95 -11.98 -19.67
C GLU A 213 -5.40 -11.85 -20.13
N GLU A 214 -6.32 -12.62 -19.54
CA GLU A 214 -7.74 -12.55 -19.84
C GLU A 214 -8.32 -11.17 -19.45
N ALA A 215 -7.95 -10.67 -18.27
CA ALA A 215 -8.34 -9.34 -17.80
C ALA A 215 -7.90 -8.25 -18.78
N ALA A 216 -6.67 -8.36 -19.26
CA ALA A 216 -6.11 -7.39 -20.21
C ALA A 216 -6.79 -7.46 -21.58
N ALA A 217 -7.08 -8.66 -22.09
CA ALA A 217 -7.79 -8.85 -23.35
C ALA A 217 -9.23 -8.25 -23.28
N VAL A 218 -9.93 -8.45 -22.17
CA VAL A 218 -11.26 -7.85 -21.95
C VAL A 218 -11.17 -6.33 -21.85
N LEU A 219 -10.21 -5.79 -21.06
CA LEU A 219 -10.07 -4.35 -20.93
C LEU A 219 -9.67 -3.67 -22.24
N ALA A 220 -8.80 -4.28 -23.02
CA ALA A 220 -8.42 -3.79 -24.34
C ALA A 220 -9.60 -3.77 -25.31
N ALA A 221 -10.43 -4.81 -25.30
CA ALA A 221 -11.63 -4.87 -26.15
C ALA A 221 -12.66 -3.79 -25.75
N VAL A 222 -12.87 -3.59 -24.45
CA VAL A 222 -13.78 -2.56 -23.93
C VAL A 222 -13.28 -1.15 -24.24
N ALA A 223 -11.98 -0.89 -24.07
CA ALA A 223 -11.35 0.41 -24.40
C ALA A 223 -11.53 0.75 -25.88
N LYS A 224 -11.27 -0.21 -26.79
CA LYS A 224 -11.47 -0.04 -28.23
C LYS A 224 -12.93 0.22 -28.58
N GLY A 225 -13.88 -0.34 -27.83
CA GLY A 225 -15.32 -0.06 -28.00
C GLY A 225 -15.73 1.35 -27.56
N ALA A 226 -15.03 1.93 -26.59
CA ALA A 226 -15.30 3.27 -26.08
C ALA A 226 -14.75 4.42 -26.96
N GLU A 227 -13.86 4.12 -27.92
CA GLU A 227 -13.31 5.07 -28.89
C GLU A 227 -14.20 5.28 -30.13
N ARG A 228 -15.25 4.44 -30.30
CA ARG A 228 -16.19 4.49 -31.41
C ARG A 228 -17.43 5.29 -31.06
#